data_252a2aa4dfa8c81b12079c6403f3b4bc
#
_entry.id   252a2aa4dfa8c81b12079c6403f3b4bc
#
_cell.length_a   1.000
_cell.length_b   1.000
_cell.length_c   1.000
_cell.angle_alpha   90.00
_cell.angle_beta   90.00
_cell.angle_gamma   90.00
#
_symmetry.space_group_name_H-M   'P 1'
#
loop_
_entity.id
_entity.type
_entity.pdbx_description
1 polymer ?
#
loop_
_entity_poly.entity_id
_entity_poly.type
_entity_poly.pdbx_seq_one_letter_code
_entity_poly.pdbx_strand_id
1 'polypeptide(L)'
;HLEPRVQGLQPAAASRRFSFYLATAMTLLSELPLSRQTLRQMIRQRRRALTLSQQITFGQQAATRMLAYPPVVMAHTVAVFLSFDGELDTQPLIEQLWRAGKRVYLPVLHPFSPGNLLFLHYHPHSELITNRLKIQEPKLDVRDVLPLSQLDVLVTPLVAFDEQGQRLGMGGGFYDRTLQNWQQYGLLPVGYAHDCQRVEKLPVEEWDVPLPAIVTPSKVWECQAIINRISSIMT
;
A
#
# COMPACT_ATOMS: atom_id res chain seq x y z
N HIS A 1 -79.26 14.48 12.90
CA HIS A 1 -77.81 14.29 13.21
C HIS A 1 -77.08 13.89 11.91
N LEU A 2 -76.39 14.90 11.33
CA LEU A 2 -75.46 14.65 10.22
C LEU A 2 -74.03 14.68 10.80
N GLU A 3 -73.37 13.50 10.83
CA GLU A 3 -71.93 13.40 11.10
C GLU A 3 -71.16 13.87 9.86
N PRO A 4 -70.09 14.66 10.02
CA PRO A 4 -69.23 15.04 8.91
C PRO A 4 -68.33 13.84 8.54
N ARG A 5 -68.45 13.37 7.32
CA ARG A 5 -67.47 12.44 6.72
C ARG A 5 -66.12 13.11 6.60
N VAL A 6 -65.19 12.70 7.44
CA VAL A 6 -63.78 13.00 7.22
C VAL A 6 -63.29 12.17 6.03
N GLN A 7 -63.11 12.84 4.89
CA GLN A 7 -62.42 12.23 3.76
C GLN A 7 -60.95 12.01 4.16
N GLY A 8 -60.57 10.73 4.31
CA GLY A 8 -59.19 10.37 4.58
C GLY A 8 -58.27 10.75 3.44
N LEU A 9 -57.33 11.57 3.76
CA LEU A 9 -56.17 11.83 2.90
C LEU A 9 -55.42 10.50 2.68
N GLN A 10 -55.32 10.09 1.44
CA GLN A 10 -54.62 8.87 1.05
C GLN A 10 -53.11 8.97 1.37
N PRO A 11 -52.52 8.00 2.11
CA PRO A 11 -51.10 8.03 2.48
C PRO A 11 -50.13 7.72 1.32
N ALA A 12 -50.65 7.37 0.14
CA ALA A 12 -49.83 6.83 -0.95
C ALA A 12 -48.92 7.83 -1.66
N ALA A 13 -49.25 9.13 -1.69
CA ALA A 13 -48.46 10.11 -2.42
C ALA A 13 -47.23 10.60 -1.66
N ALA A 14 -47.34 10.72 -0.31
CA ALA A 14 -46.23 11.14 0.54
C ALA A 14 -45.16 10.02 0.65
N SER A 15 -45.58 8.78 0.72
CA SER A 15 -44.70 7.61 0.78
C SER A 15 -43.87 7.44 -0.50
N ARG A 16 -44.46 7.66 -1.66
CA ARG A 16 -43.75 7.56 -2.96
C ARG A 16 -42.71 8.64 -3.15
N ARG A 17 -43.02 9.88 -2.73
CA ARG A 17 -42.06 11.00 -2.80
C ARG A 17 -40.89 10.77 -1.84
N PHE A 18 -41.14 10.32 -0.62
CA PHE A 18 -40.10 10.04 0.34
C PHE A 18 -39.18 8.91 -0.13
N SER A 19 -39.75 7.84 -0.71
CA SER A 19 -38.98 6.73 -1.30
C SER A 19 -38.11 7.19 -2.46
N PHE A 20 -38.64 8.08 -3.32
CA PHE A 20 -37.86 8.65 -4.44
C PHE A 20 -36.70 9.51 -3.93
N TYR A 21 -36.93 10.39 -2.96
CA TYR A 21 -35.85 11.19 -2.35
C TYR A 21 -34.80 10.36 -1.67
N LEU A 22 -35.22 9.29 -0.99
CA LEU A 22 -34.29 8.37 -0.34
C LEU A 22 -33.44 7.62 -1.38
N ALA A 23 -34.05 7.12 -2.44
CA ALA A 23 -33.32 6.45 -3.51
C ALA A 23 -32.36 7.38 -4.23
N THR A 24 -32.76 8.63 -4.49
CA THR A 24 -31.89 9.65 -5.11
C THR A 24 -30.74 10.03 -4.17
N ALA A 25 -31.01 10.20 -2.88
CA ALA A 25 -30.00 10.47 -1.88
C ALA A 25 -29.01 9.32 -1.75
N MET A 26 -29.47 8.07 -1.77
CA MET A 26 -28.61 6.89 -1.75
C MET A 26 -27.75 6.79 -2.99
N THR A 27 -28.28 7.12 -4.19
CA THR A 27 -27.52 7.15 -5.44
C THR A 27 -26.44 8.24 -5.39
N LEU A 28 -26.77 9.44 -4.93
CA LEU A 28 -25.82 10.53 -4.75
C LEU A 28 -24.73 10.18 -3.75
N LEU A 29 -25.07 9.51 -2.62
CA LEU A 29 -24.11 9.05 -1.64
C LEU A 29 -23.18 7.96 -2.21
N SER A 30 -23.68 7.09 -3.09
CA SER A 30 -22.85 6.06 -3.74
C SER A 30 -21.92 6.63 -4.82
N GLU A 31 -22.20 7.82 -5.36
CA GLU A 31 -21.35 8.53 -6.32
C GLU A 31 -20.29 9.40 -5.65
N LEU A 32 -20.39 9.65 -4.33
CA LEU A 32 -19.38 10.39 -3.59
C LEU A 32 -18.10 9.58 -3.49
N PRO A 33 -16.93 10.19 -3.76
CA PRO A 33 -15.66 9.51 -3.58
C PRO A 33 -15.50 9.12 -2.12
N LEU A 34 -15.10 7.86 -1.87
CA LEU A 34 -14.81 7.37 -0.52
C LEU A 34 -13.63 8.14 0.06
N SER A 35 -13.72 8.50 1.35
CA SER A 35 -12.61 9.11 2.05
C SER A 35 -11.43 8.13 2.16
N ARG A 36 -10.22 8.68 2.31
CA ARG A 36 -9.00 7.87 2.52
C ARG A 36 -9.16 6.94 3.73
N GLN A 37 -9.76 7.44 4.81
CA GLN A 37 -9.99 6.65 6.02
C GLN A 37 -10.97 5.49 5.79
N THR A 38 -12.06 5.73 5.07
CA THR A 38 -13.03 4.68 4.71
C THR A 38 -12.38 3.63 3.82
N LEU A 39 -11.59 4.04 2.83
CA LEU A 39 -10.84 3.13 1.97
C LEU A 39 -9.86 2.27 2.78
N ARG A 40 -9.13 2.85 3.73
CA ARG A 40 -8.24 2.09 4.61
C ARG A 40 -8.99 1.01 5.38
N GLN A 41 -10.14 1.35 5.95
CA GLN A 41 -10.97 0.39 6.69
C GLN A 41 -11.48 -0.74 5.80
N MET A 42 -12.01 -0.42 4.62
CA MET A 42 -12.52 -1.40 3.66
C MET A 42 -11.42 -2.38 3.22
N ILE A 43 -10.27 -1.86 2.83
CA ILE A 43 -9.18 -2.67 2.31
C ILE A 43 -8.56 -3.53 3.42
N ARG A 44 -8.40 -2.98 4.62
CA ARG A 44 -7.93 -3.76 5.77
C ARG A 44 -8.86 -4.91 6.08
N GLN A 45 -10.18 -4.73 5.98
CA GLN A 45 -11.14 -5.83 6.13
C GLN A 45 -10.98 -6.89 5.06
N ARG A 46 -10.83 -6.51 3.78
CA ARG A 46 -10.58 -7.45 2.67
C ARG A 46 -9.32 -8.28 2.93
N ARG A 47 -8.27 -7.63 3.34
CA ARG A 47 -6.98 -8.24 3.65
C ARG A 47 -7.06 -9.23 4.80
N ARG A 48 -7.77 -8.87 5.88
CA ARG A 48 -7.99 -9.71 7.07
C ARG A 48 -8.92 -10.90 6.80
N ALA A 49 -9.76 -10.80 5.77
CA ALA A 49 -10.67 -11.87 5.38
C ALA A 49 -9.96 -13.01 4.62
N LEU A 50 -8.72 -12.83 4.18
CA LEU A 50 -7.94 -13.88 3.56
C LEU A 50 -7.64 -15.00 4.55
N THR A 51 -7.77 -16.25 4.11
CA THR A 51 -7.45 -17.42 4.92
C THR A 51 -5.93 -17.56 5.11
N LEU A 52 -5.51 -18.30 6.13
CA LEU A 52 -4.09 -18.60 6.32
C LEU A 52 -3.49 -19.29 5.08
N SER A 53 -4.22 -20.23 4.48
CA SER A 53 -3.79 -20.92 3.25
C SER A 53 -3.59 -19.94 2.09
N GLN A 54 -4.51 -18.99 1.90
CA GLN A 54 -4.39 -17.93 0.89
C GLN A 54 -3.19 -17.04 1.17
N GLN A 55 -2.98 -16.63 2.43
CA GLN A 55 -1.83 -15.81 2.82
C GLN A 55 -0.51 -16.50 2.47
N ILE A 56 -0.37 -17.77 2.77
CA ILE A 56 0.83 -18.56 2.46
C ILE A 56 1.04 -18.65 0.95
N THR A 57 0.01 -19.03 0.21
CA THR A 57 0.09 -19.18 -1.25
C THR A 57 0.42 -17.86 -1.94
N PHE A 58 -0.26 -16.78 -1.56
CA PHE A 58 -0.05 -15.47 -2.15
C PHE A 58 1.34 -14.90 -1.83
N GLY A 59 1.82 -15.10 -0.62
CA GLY A 59 3.17 -14.71 -0.23
C GLY A 59 4.24 -15.39 -1.08
N GLN A 60 4.08 -16.67 -1.35
CA GLN A 60 5.00 -17.44 -2.22
C GLN A 60 4.93 -17.01 -3.68
N GLN A 61 3.72 -16.84 -4.22
CA GLN A 61 3.53 -16.39 -5.60
C GLN A 61 4.11 -15.00 -5.85
N ALA A 62 3.84 -14.07 -4.95
CA ALA A 62 4.35 -12.70 -5.06
C ALA A 62 5.88 -12.66 -4.93
N ALA A 63 6.47 -13.46 -4.04
CA ALA A 63 7.92 -13.54 -3.89
C ALA A 63 8.58 -14.05 -5.18
N THR A 64 8.04 -15.11 -5.78
CA THR A 64 8.54 -15.63 -7.06
C THR A 64 8.46 -14.56 -8.16
N ARG A 65 7.37 -13.84 -8.21
CA ARG A 65 7.15 -12.77 -9.20
C ARG A 65 8.10 -11.59 -8.99
N MET A 66 8.28 -11.14 -7.76
CA MET A 66 9.20 -10.06 -7.43
C MET A 66 10.64 -10.41 -7.79
N LEU A 67 11.07 -11.63 -7.51
CA LEU A 67 12.42 -12.08 -7.82
C LEU A 67 12.69 -12.23 -9.32
N ALA A 68 11.66 -12.45 -10.12
CA ALA A 68 11.75 -12.50 -11.57
C ALA A 68 11.65 -11.12 -12.24
N TYR A 69 11.26 -10.09 -11.48
CA TYR A 69 11.14 -8.72 -11.99
C TYR A 69 12.54 -8.18 -12.31
N PRO A 70 12.82 -7.75 -13.56
CA PRO A 70 14.19 -7.44 -13.97
C PRO A 70 14.95 -6.45 -13.09
N PRO A 71 14.38 -5.33 -12.61
CA PRO A 71 15.10 -4.45 -11.70
C PRO A 71 15.53 -5.12 -10.40
N VAL A 72 14.76 -6.07 -9.90
CA VAL A 72 15.10 -6.86 -8.70
C VAL A 72 16.17 -7.88 -9.01
N VAL A 73 16.10 -8.53 -10.17
CA VAL A 73 17.17 -9.46 -10.63
C VAL A 73 18.53 -8.76 -10.63
N MET A 74 18.58 -7.52 -11.08
CA MET A 74 19.82 -6.74 -11.20
C MET A 74 20.24 -6.05 -9.90
N ALA A 75 19.35 -5.96 -8.91
CA ALA A 75 19.61 -5.26 -7.65
C ALA A 75 20.63 -6.00 -6.78
N HIS A 76 21.48 -5.26 -6.10
CA HIS A 76 22.37 -5.77 -5.05
C HIS A 76 21.81 -5.50 -3.65
N THR A 77 21.13 -4.37 -3.48
CA THR A 77 20.55 -3.93 -2.21
C THR A 77 19.04 -3.74 -2.36
N VAL A 78 18.29 -4.40 -1.50
CA VAL A 78 16.80 -4.38 -1.53
C VAL A 78 16.28 -4.11 -0.13
N ALA A 79 15.59 -3.01 0.05
CA ALA A 79 14.84 -2.78 1.28
C ALA A 79 13.46 -3.43 1.18
N VAL A 80 13.05 -4.07 2.25
CA VAL A 80 11.74 -4.73 2.39
C VAL A 80 11.13 -4.25 3.69
N PHE A 81 9.90 -4.57 3.96
CA PHE A 81 9.22 -4.34 5.24
C PHE A 81 8.81 -5.67 5.86
N LEU A 82 8.63 -5.69 7.18
CA LEU A 82 8.03 -6.83 7.86
C LEU A 82 6.51 -6.68 7.80
N SER A 83 5.84 -7.66 7.24
CA SER A 83 4.39 -7.65 7.10
C SER A 83 3.68 -7.84 8.44
N PHE A 84 2.57 -7.14 8.63
CA PHE A 84 1.68 -7.29 9.77
C PHE A 84 0.24 -6.98 9.35
N ASP A 85 -0.73 -7.26 10.21
CA ASP A 85 -2.14 -6.92 10.02
C ASP A 85 -2.70 -7.42 8.65
N GLY A 86 -2.37 -8.66 8.29
CA GLY A 86 -2.84 -9.29 7.05
C GLY A 86 -2.16 -8.79 5.78
N GLU A 87 -1.13 -7.97 5.87
CA GLU A 87 -0.31 -7.59 4.72
C GLU A 87 0.25 -8.83 4.00
N LEU A 88 0.52 -8.68 2.71
CA LEU A 88 1.18 -9.70 1.91
C LEU A 88 2.49 -10.12 2.61
N ASP A 89 2.62 -11.40 2.91
CA ASP A 89 3.75 -11.91 3.68
C ASP A 89 5.06 -11.71 2.91
N THR A 90 5.97 -10.95 3.51
CA THR A 90 7.28 -10.64 2.94
C THR A 90 8.36 -11.66 3.32
N GLN A 91 8.11 -12.56 4.25
CA GLN A 91 9.12 -13.52 4.70
C GLN A 91 9.63 -14.42 3.57
N PRO A 92 8.79 -15.00 2.71
CA PRO A 92 9.28 -15.76 1.56
C PRO A 92 10.18 -14.96 0.62
N LEU A 93 9.84 -13.68 0.40
CA LEU A 93 10.67 -12.78 -0.41
C LEU A 93 12.02 -12.52 0.24
N ILE A 94 12.05 -12.21 1.53
CA ILE A 94 13.28 -11.94 2.28
C ILE A 94 14.23 -13.14 2.21
N GLU A 95 13.72 -14.34 2.48
CA GLU A 95 14.52 -15.56 2.44
C GLU A 95 15.10 -15.84 1.05
N GLN A 96 14.33 -15.63 0.01
CA GLN A 96 14.78 -15.84 -1.37
C GLN A 96 15.77 -14.76 -1.81
N LEU A 97 15.63 -13.52 -1.37
CA LEU A 97 16.62 -12.47 -1.61
C LEU A 97 17.96 -12.83 -0.96
N TRP A 98 17.95 -13.33 0.27
CA TRP A 98 19.17 -13.81 0.93
C TRP A 98 19.82 -14.96 0.16
N ARG A 99 19.05 -15.96 -0.28
CA ARG A 99 19.54 -17.07 -1.09
C ARG A 99 20.14 -16.63 -2.42
N ALA A 100 19.61 -15.56 -3.00
CA ALA A 100 20.14 -14.99 -4.23
C ALA A 100 21.39 -14.11 -4.01
N GLY A 101 21.89 -14.04 -2.77
CA GLY A 101 23.08 -13.25 -2.44
C GLY A 101 22.84 -11.75 -2.36
N LYS A 102 21.59 -11.31 -2.29
CA LYS A 102 21.25 -9.89 -2.18
C LYS A 102 21.28 -9.44 -0.72
N ARG A 103 21.65 -8.18 -0.52
CA ARG A 103 21.63 -7.57 0.81
C ARG A 103 20.25 -6.99 1.07
N VAL A 104 19.64 -7.41 2.18
CA VAL A 104 18.29 -7.00 2.59
C VAL A 104 18.37 -5.96 3.68
N TYR A 105 17.52 -4.95 3.60
CA TYR A 105 17.41 -3.85 4.54
C TYR A 105 15.98 -3.72 5.04
N LEU A 106 15.81 -3.32 6.30
CA LEU A 106 14.50 -3.05 6.90
C LEU A 106 14.42 -1.61 7.37
N PRO A 107 13.21 -1.01 7.36
CA PRO A 107 13.01 0.34 7.85
C PRO A 107 13.08 0.39 9.38
N VAL A 108 13.70 1.44 9.87
CA VAL A 108 13.78 1.79 11.28
C VAL A 108 13.33 3.24 11.46
N LEU A 109 12.57 3.51 12.51
CA LEU A 109 12.19 4.90 12.82
C LEU A 109 13.45 5.71 13.10
N HIS A 110 13.59 6.85 12.40
CA HIS A 110 14.75 7.72 12.59
C HIS A 110 14.75 8.29 14.02
N PRO A 111 15.84 8.11 14.80
CA PRO A 111 15.85 8.48 16.22
C PRO A 111 15.79 9.99 16.45
N PHE A 112 16.25 10.80 15.50
CA PHE A 112 16.40 12.26 15.65
C PHE A 112 15.59 13.07 14.62
N SER A 113 14.97 12.41 13.64
CA SER A 113 14.18 13.09 12.62
C SER A 113 12.78 12.45 12.57
N PRO A 114 11.83 12.96 13.36
CA PRO A 114 10.48 12.38 13.43
C PRO A 114 9.82 12.32 12.05
N GLY A 115 9.14 11.21 11.76
CA GLY A 115 8.47 10.97 10.51
C GLY A 115 9.35 10.43 9.39
N ASN A 116 10.63 10.28 9.60
CA ASN A 116 11.59 9.71 8.64
C ASN A 116 12.01 8.30 9.01
N LEU A 117 12.53 7.57 8.03
CA LEU A 117 13.03 6.21 8.16
C LEU A 117 14.53 6.16 7.87
N LEU A 118 15.21 5.28 8.58
CA LEU A 118 16.51 4.75 8.19
C LEU A 118 16.34 3.32 7.70
N PHE A 119 17.26 2.85 6.86
CA PHE A 119 17.26 1.47 6.38
C PHE A 119 18.49 0.76 6.87
N LEU A 120 18.28 -0.32 7.63
CA LEU A 120 19.33 -1.07 8.27
C LEU A 120 19.46 -2.46 7.70
N HIS A 121 20.70 -2.93 7.56
CA HIS A 121 21.00 -4.27 7.09
C HIS A 121 20.29 -5.32 7.96
N TYR A 122 19.63 -6.24 7.28
CA TYR A 122 18.89 -7.34 7.90
C TYR A 122 19.40 -8.68 7.35
N HIS A 123 19.92 -9.51 8.23
CA HIS A 123 20.40 -10.85 7.93
C HIS A 123 19.78 -11.86 8.90
N PRO A 124 19.92 -13.19 8.67
CA PRO A 124 19.24 -14.22 9.49
C PRO A 124 19.53 -14.14 11.00
N HIS A 125 20.65 -13.52 11.40
CA HIS A 125 21.06 -13.40 12.80
C HIS A 125 20.84 -11.99 13.36
N SER A 126 20.20 -11.09 12.63
CA SER A 126 19.92 -9.74 13.13
C SER A 126 19.00 -9.76 14.34
N GLU A 127 19.32 -8.96 15.35
CA GLU A 127 18.45 -8.74 16.49
C GLU A 127 17.32 -7.79 16.12
N LEU A 128 16.08 -8.18 16.39
CA LEU A 128 14.90 -7.36 16.21
C LEU A 128 14.39 -6.86 17.55
N ILE A 129 14.01 -5.59 17.60
CA ILE A 129 13.39 -4.95 18.74
C ILE A 129 12.02 -4.41 18.37
N THR A 130 11.15 -4.18 19.35
CA THR A 130 9.84 -3.57 19.14
C THR A 130 9.95 -2.06 19.35
N ASN A 131 9.56 -1.28 18.33
CA ASN A 131 9.60 0.18 18.41
C ASN A 131 8.34 0.77 19.08
N ARG A 132 8.29 2.11 19.19
CA ARG A 132 7.16 2.84 19.81
C ARG A 132 5.81 2.63 19.08
N LEU A 133 5.82 2.21 17.81
CA LEU A 133 4.63 1.90 17.03
C LEU A 133 4.24 0.42 17.15
N LYS A 134 4.89 -0.35 18.04
CA LYS A 134 4.69 -1.79 18.23
C LYS A 134 5.01 -2.62 16.98
N ILE A 135 5.91 -2.13 16.16
CA ILE A 135 6.42 -2.81 14.95
C ILE A 135 7.86 -3.26 15.25
N GLN A 136 8.20 -4.45 14.77
CA GLN A 136 9.57 -4.95 14.89
C GLN A 136 10.48 -4.24 13.90
N GLU A 137 11.68 -3.92 14.35
CA GLU A 137 12.73 -3.33 13.53
C GLU A 137 14.10 -3.83 14.00
N PRO A 138 15.14 -3.83 13.14
CA PRO A 138 16.49 -4.14 13.56
C PRO A 138 16.96 -3.17 14.64
N LYS A 139 17.71 -3.69 15.62
CA LYS A 139 18.36 -2.84 16.61
C LYS A 139 19.25 -1.83 15.91
N LEU A 140 19.11 -0.55 16.29
CA LEU A 140 19.85 0.53 15.66
C LEU A 140 21.36 0.36 15.85
N ASP A 141 22.07 0.24 14.74
CA ASP A 141 23.52 0.25 14.67
C ASP A 141 23.92 1.07 13.44
N VAL A 142 24.68 2.14 13.66
CA VAL A 142 25.07 3.05 12.58
C VAL A 142 25.89 2.36 11.48
N ARG A 143 26.56 1.26 11.79
CA ARG A 143 27.31 0.46 10.83
C ARG A 143 26.41 -0.24 9.80
N ASP A 144 25.15 -0.48 10.15
CA ASP A 144 24.16 -1.19 9.35
C ASP A 144 23.29 -0.24 8.50
N VAL A 145 23.41 1.07 8.71
CA VAL A 145 22.62 2.08 7.99
C VAL A 145 23.08 2.19 6.53
N LEU A 146 22.14 2.10 5.60
CA LEU A 146 22.38 2.32 4.18
C LEU A 146 21.75 3.63 3.74
N PRO A 147 22.50 4.57 3.13
CA PRO A 147 21.93 5.76 2.51
C PRO A 147 21.01 5.39 1.33
N LEU A 148 19.95 6.17 1.11
CA LEU A 148 19.01 5.94 0.00
C LEU A 148 19.71 5.90 -1.36
N SER A 149 20.77 6.68 -1.55
CA SER A 149 21.56 6.71 -2.79
C SER A 149 22.29 5.40 -3.10
N GLN A 150 22.38 4.50 -2.12
CA GLN A 150 23.02 3.18 -2.29
C GLN A 150 21.98 2.04 -2.30
N LEU A 151 20.71 2.36 -2.18
CA LEU A 151 19.61 1.39 -2.24
C LEU A 151 19.15 1.25 -3.69
N ASP A 152 19.12 0.01 -4.19
CA ASP A 152 18.71 -0.27 -5.57
C ASP A 152 17.20 -0.36 -5.71
N VAL A 153 16.54 -1.11 -4.82
CA VAL A 153 15.09 -1.34 -4.84
C VAL A 153 14.51 -1.14 -3.43
N LEU A 154 13.41 -0.42 -3.36
CA LEU A 154 12.62 -0.24 -2.15
C LEU A 154 11.27 -0.91 -2.33
N VAL A 155 11.10 -2.09 -1.74
CA VAL A 155 9.81 -2.78 -1.68
C VAL A 155 8.93 -2.03 -0.68
N THR A 156 7.84 -1.47 -1.19
CA THR A 156 7.04 -0.46 -0.50
C THR A 156 5.71 -1.03 -0.04
N PRO A 157 5.37 -0.92 1.26
CA PRO A 157 4.06 -1.32 1.76
C PRO A 157 2.99 -0.32 1.35
N LEU A 158 1.74 -0.79 1.30
CA LEU A 158 0.59 0.06 1.03
C LEU A 158 -0.69 -0.57 1.58
N VAL A 159 -1.70 0.24 1.80
CA VAL A 159 -3.05 -0.23 2.13
C VAL A 159 -3.86 -0.44 0.87
N ALA A 160 -3.83 0.50 -0.06
CA ALA A 160 -4.55 0.41 -1.33
C ALA A 160 -3.71 1.00 -2.46
N PHE A 161 -3.93 0.53 -3.67
CA PHE A 161 -3.31 1.06 -4.88
C PHE A 161 -4.30 1.06 -6.03
N ASP A 162 -4.01 1.85 -7.06
CA ASP A 162 -4.72 1.83 -8.33
C ASP A 162 -3.76 1.60 -9.51
N GLU A 163 -4.29 1.42 -10.69
CA GLU A 163 -3.50 1.14 -11.90
C GLU A 163 -2.64 2.32 -12.35
N GLN A 164 -2.87 3.52 -11.81
CA GLN A 164 -2.05 4.70 -12.06
C GLN A 164 -0.80 4.75 -11.18
N GLY A 165 -0.62 3.77 -10.31
CA GLY A 165 0.48 3.74 -9.36
C GLY A 165 0.25 4.56 -8.10
N GLN A 166 -0.95 5.14 -7.93
CA GLN A 166 -1.28 5.84 -6.69
C GLN A 166 -1.32 4.86 -5.53
N ARG A 167 -0.88 5.31 -4.39
CA ARG A 167 -0.69 4.49 -3.20
C ARG A 167 -1.32 5.17 -1.99
N LEU A 168 -2.16 4.45 -1.27
CA LEU A 168 -2.68 4.86 0.03
C LEU A 168 -1.90 4.12 1.13
N GLY A 169 -1.19 4.87 1.96
CA GLY A 169 -0.50 4.34 3.13
C GLY A 169 -1.36 4.32 4.38
N MET A 170 -0.74 4.02 5.52
CA MET A 170 -1.42 3.93 6.82
C MET A 170 -1.73 5.28 7.48
N GLY A 171 -1.28 6.39 6.89
CA GLY A 171 -1.54 7.75 7.37
C GLY A 171 -0.37 8.44 8.07
N GLY A 172 0.72 7.73 8.37
CA GLY A 172 1.91 8.30 9.01
C GLY A 172 2.82 9.09 8.07
N GLY A 173 2.68 8.91 6.76
CA GLY A 173 3.46 9.62 5.74
C GLY A 173 4.94 9.23 5.65
N PHE A 174 5.37 8.17 6.32
CA PHE A 174 6.77 7.74 6.35
C PHE A 174 7.32 7.44 4.95
N TYR A 175 6.58 6.66 4.16
CA TYR A 175 7.02 6.28 2.82
C TYR A 175 6.85 7.42 1.82
N ASP A 176 5.83 8.27 1.93
CA ASP A 176 5.71 9.44 1.06
C ASP A 176 6.87 10.40 1.27
N ARG A 177 7.32 10.60 2.52
CA ARG A 177 8.53 11.40 2.81
C ARG A 177 9.80 10.73 2.29
N THR A 178 9.95 9.43 2.52
CA THR A 178 11.11 8.66 2.04
C THR A 178 11.20 8.67 0.51
N LEU A 179 10.05 8.58 -0.17
CA LEU A 179 9.98 8.49 -1.64
C LEU A 179 10.03 9.84 -2.34
N GLN A 180 10.01 10.95 -1.62
CA GLN A 180 10.22 12.27 -2.25
C GLN A 180 11.53 12.26 -3.02
N ASN A 181 11.47 12.65 -4.30
CA ASN A 181 12.63 12.71 -5.18
C ASN A 181 13.41 11.39 -5.33
N TRP A 182 12.72 10.25 -5.26
CA TRP A 182 13.36 8.93 -5.36
C TRP A 182 14.20 8.76 -6.63
N GLN A 183 13.83 9.41 -7.74
CA GLN A 183 14.56 9.36 -8.99
C GLN A 183 16.01 9.90 -8.86
N GLN A 184 16.20 10.89 -7.99
CA GLN A 184 17.51 11.49 -7.75
C GLN A 184 18.46 10.53 -7.01
N TYR A 185 17.94 9.58 -6.27
CA TYR A 185 18.76 8.59 -5.55
C TYR A 185 19.11 7.38 -6.41
N GLY A 186 18.48 7.21 -7.57
CA GLY A 186 18.68 6.04 -8.40
C GLY A 186 18.02 4.76 -7.84
N LEU A 187 17.20 4.86 -6.80
CA LEU A 187 16.45 3.73 -6.27
C LEU A 187 15.13 3.57 -7.03
N LEU A 188 14.65 2.33 -7.13
CA LEU A 188 13.35 2.03 -7.71
C LEU A 188 12.39 1.59 -6.60
N PRO A 189 11.31 2.35 -6.31
CA PRO A 189 10.27 1.90 -5.41
C PRO A 189 9.32 0.96 -6.15
N VAL A 190 9.02 -0.18 -5.53
CA VAL A 190 8.09 -1.18 -6.06
C VAL A 190 7.09 -1.53 -4.98
N GLY A 191 5.81 -1.28 -5.21
CA GLY A 191 4.76 -1.67 -4.28
C GLY A 191 4.63 -3.19 -4.17
N TYR A 192 4.19 -3.66 -3.01
CA TYR A 192 4.04 -5.08 -2.73
C TYR A 192 2.76 -5.30 -1.93
N ALA A 193 1.76 -5.93 -2.56
CA ALA A 193 0.42 -6.00 -2.00
C ALA A 193 -0.38 -7.19 -2.52
N HIS A 194 -1.45 -7.55 -1.80
CA HIS A 194 -2.45 -8.48 -2.29
C HIS A 194 -3.25 -7.89 -3.45
N ASP A 195 -3.72 -8.73 -4.35
CA ASP A 195 -4.63 -8.31 -5.43
C ASP A 195 -5.90 -7.64 -4.90
N CYS A 196 -6.40 -8.06 -3.74
CA CYS A 196 -7.58 -7.47 -3.12
C CYS A 196 -7.38 -6.03 -2.63
N GLN A 197 -6.15 -5.53 -2.58
CA GLN A 197 -5.84 -4.16 -2.19
C GLN A 197 -5.93 -3.17 -3.37
N ARG A 198 -6.17 -3.65 -4.58
CA ARG A 198 -6.42 -2.80 -5.74
C ARG A 198 -7.80 -2.17 -5.65
N VAL A 199 -7.85 -0.87 -5.96
CA VAL A 199 -9.08 -0.10 -6.13
C VAL A 199 -9.07 0.54 -7.52
N GLU A 200 -10.23 0.99 -7.99
CA GLU A 200 -10.35 1.54 -9.32
C GLU A 200 -9.65 2.90 -9.44
N LYS A 201 -9.85 3.78 -8.46
CA LYS A 201 -9.21 5.08 -8.39
C LYS A 201 -9.07 5.55 -6.94
N LEU A 202 -7.87 5.98 -6.57
CA LEU A 202 -7.60 6.58 -5.27
C LEU A 202 -7.74 8.10 -5.31
N PRO A 203 -8.23 8.74 -4.21
CA PRO A 203 -8.08 10.17 -4.04
C PRO A 203 -6.60 10.51 -3.87
N VAL A 204 -6.15 11.57 -4.57
CA VAL A 204 -4.75 11.98 -4.61
C VAL A 204 -4.56 13.28 -3.85
N GLU A 205 -3.49 13.35 -3.07
CA GLU A 205 -3.02 14.55 -2.38
C GLU A 205 -1.68 15.00 -2.98
N GLU A 206 -1.31 16.26 -2.78
CA GLU A 206 -0.10 16.84 -3.36
C GLU A 206 1.19 16.16 -2.91
N TRP A 207 1.22 15.65 -1.68
CA TRP A 207 2.39 14.96 -1.11
C TRP A 207 2.48 13.48 -1.49
N ASP A 208 1.47 12.93 -2.14
CA ASP A 208 1.46 11.52 -2.55
C ASP A 208 2.49 11.29 -3.65
N VAL A 209 3.27 10.22 -3.49
CA VAL A 209 4.27 9.81 -4.49
C VAL A 209 3.78 8.54 -5.17
N PRO A 210 3.41 8.61 -6.45
CA PRO A 210 2.98 7.41 -7.17
C PRO A 210 4.17 6.47 -7.42
N LEU A 211 3.85 5.17 -7.47
CA LEU A 211 4.84 4.11 -7.69
C LEU A 211 4.93 3.75 -9.16
N PRO A 212 6.12 3.51 -9.72
CA PRO A 212 6.29 3.09 -11.11
C PRO A 212 5.83 1.65 -11.35
N ALA A 213 5.84 0.80 -10.32
CA ALA A 213 5.37 -0.58 -10.40
C ALA A 213 4.84 -1.07 -9.06
N ILE A 214 3.91 -2.03 -9.12
CA ILE A 214 3.38 -2.74 -7.96
C ILE A 214 3.34 -4.23 -8.32
N VAL A 215 3.89 -5.06 -7.44
CA VAL A 215 3.86 -6.51 -7.59
C VAL A 215 2.79 -7.09 -6.67
N THR A 216 1.92 -7.88 -7.25
CA THR A 216 0.91 -8.67 -6.53
C THR A 216 1.10 -10.15 -6.83
N PRO A 217 0.42 -11.05 -6.13
CA PRO A 217 0.48 -12.48 -6.45
C PRO A 217 0.16 -12.80 -7.92
N SER A 218 -0.75 -12.05 -8.56
CA SER A 218 -1.21 -12.34 -9.92
C SER A 218 -0.35 -11.71 -11.02
N LYS A 219 0.24 -10.55 -10.79
CA LYS A 219 1.00 -9.86 -11.86
C LYS A 219 1.84 -8.69 -11.35
N VAL A 220 2.67 -8.16 -12.25
CA VAL A 220 3.33 -6.86 -12.09
C VAL A 220 2.46 -5.79 -12.75
N TRP A 221 2.06 -4.80 -11.96
CA TRP A 221 1.32 -3.62 -12.42
C TRP A 221 2.32 -2.51 -12.71
N GLU A 222 2.55 -2.21 -13.97
CA GLU A 222 3.47 -1.13 -14.35
C GLU A 222 2.68 0.14 -14.68
N CYS A 223 3.12 1.26 -14.10
CA CYS A 223 2.56 2.57 -14.40
C CYS A 223 3.32 3.20 -15.57
N GLN A 224 2.85 2.98 -16.77
CA GLN A 224 3.55 3.36 -18.02
C GLN A 224 3.82 4.86 -18.11
N ALA A 225 2.92 5.71 -17.62
CA ALA A 225 3.09 7.16 -17.64
C ALA A 225 4.30 7.61 -16.81
N ILE A 226 4.55 6.98 -15.65
CA ILE A 226 5.71 7.27 -14.80
C ILE A 226 6.97 6.73 -15.44
N ILE A 227 6.94 5.51 -15.98
CA ILE A 227 8.08 4.88 -16.65
C ILE A 227 8.52 5.72 -17.85
N ASN A 228 7.58 6.20 -18.67
CA ASN A 228 7.88 7.04 -19.82
C ASN A 228 8.51 8.38 -19.43
N ARG A 229 8.07 9.00 -18.32
CA ARG A 229 8.70 10.22 -17.78
C ARG A 229 10.14 9.98 -17.40
N ILE A 230 10.43 8.87 -16.73
CA ILE A 230 11.80 8.51 -16.33
C ILE A 230 12.67 8.33 -17.57
N SER A 231 12.20 7.59 -18.56
CA SER A 231 12.92 7.37 -19.82
C SER A 231 13.23 8.69 -20.54
N SER A 232 12.29 9.64 -20.56
CA SER A 232 12.50 10.95 -21.20
C SER A 232 13.50 11.85 -20.45
N ILE A 233 13.66 11.68 -19.13
CA ILE A 233 14.64 12.40 -18.32
C ILE A 233 16.04 11.81 -18.49
N MET A 234 16.15 10.49 -18.70
CA MET A 234 17.41 9.76 -18.83
C MET A 234 18.02 9.83 -20.24
N THR A 235 17.26 10.28 -21.23
CA THR A 235 17.74 10.52 -22.61
C THR A 235 18.09 11.98 -22.83
#